data_04a2946112e06607ee518cb9755f3751
#
_entry.id   04a2946112e06607ee518cb9755f3751
#
_cell.length_a   1.000
_cell.length_b   1.000
_cell.length_c   1.000
_cell.angle_alpha   90.00
_cell.angle_beta   90.00
_cell.angle_gamma   90.00
#
_symmetry.space_group_name_H-M   'P 1'
#
loop_
_entity.id
_entity.type
_entity.pdbx_description
1 polymer ?
#
loop_
_entity_poly.entity_id
_entity_poly.type
_entity_poly.pdbx_seq_one_letter_code
_entity_poly.pdbx_strand_id
1 'polypeptide(L)'
;MRRHDSRKVVTLAGLLVVVVLAVLTGPVGSHTPFKNRQHGSFTRTATGGGAGGGVVGALREREREREREQERLATPYIAPLSGLEVNAKRTANEFLEDVGKNTFDTVYHWKVIDFAYPNQQLRNNAIRTREFIPENNLPLGVDRYRDRLFVTTPRWNPGVPATLSYLPLPATDRSLPLKPYPDWSYHSSTRNPDCSKMMSVYRIQVDECDRLWVLDAGVIETLTNLQQICPPKIMAFDLQSDELLFTYVLPEEQVKEDSLHTNLVVDVREGQCEDAFAYVADVWRNGITVFDMRKFKSWRTTNYLYNPNPLASDYNYQELNFQWSDGVFGMSLAPVHRSGDRMLLFHPMSSFMEFQVPTSVLQNETIWEGFGFAKAFQPVGTRGRLGQSSTSGVAKNNVQFFTLVQQSGVGCWDLGKPYNRNNLGVVEKNLQKLTFPNDLKLDREPQQSLWVMSNKLPVFLYDKLDYTQTNFRVLMADVRKAIEGTVCDPRVAPSLAFDADQLECELEL
;
A
#
# COMPACT_ATOMS: atom_id res chain seq x y z
N MET A 1 56.04 17.73 -19.03
CA MET A 1 56.50 16.48 -19.67
C MET A 1 55.71 15.30 -19.11
N ARG A 2 55.05 14.62 -20.02
CA ARG A 2 54.33 13.29 -19.91
C ARG A 2 53.12 13.17 -18.98
N ARG A 3 51.98 13.11 -19.66
CA ARG A 3 50.70 12.50 -19.32
C ARG A 3 50.81 11.05 -18.88
N HIS A 4 49.98 10.62 -17.93
CA HIS A 4 49.43 9.25 -17.95
C HIS A 4 47.93 9.29 -17.62
N ASP A 5 47.20 8.96 -18.66
CA ASP A 5 45.79 8.68 -18.73
C ASP A 5 45.57 7.24 -18.22
N SER A 6 44.64 7.00 -17.31
CA SER A 6 44.25 5.65 -16.93
C SER A 6 42.75 5.59 -16.79
N ARG A 7 42.08 5.34 -17.91
CA ARG A 7 40.70 4.87 -17.97
C ARG A 7 40.62 3.50 -17.30
N LYS A 8 39.88 3.38 -16.21
CA LYS A 8 39.41 2.08 -15.70
C LYS A 8 38.06 1.77 -16.30
N VAL A 9 38.07 0.80 -17.22
CA VAL A 9 36.92 0.10 -17.72
C VAL A 9 36.48 -0.89 -16.64
N VAL A 10 35.28 -0.71 -16.10
CA VAL A 10 34.65 -1.71 -15.23
C VAL A 10 33.87 -2.66 -16.11
N THR A 11 34.38 -3.86 -16.24
CA THR A 11 33.71 -4.96 -16.95
C THR A 11 32.68 -5.60 -16.01
N LEU A 12 31.40 -5.53 -16.36
CA LEU A 12 30.35 -6.34 -15.72
C LEU A 12 30.57 -7.80 -16.08
N ALA A 13 30.85 -8.64 -15.10
CA ALA A 13 30.81 -10.09 -15.24
C ALA A 13 29.36 -10.56 -15.11
N GLY A 14 28.76 -10.96 -16.23
CA GLY A 14 27.45 -11.62 -16.26
C GLY A 14 27.54 -13.01 -15.65
N LEU A 15 26.70 -13.28 -14.67
CA LEU A 15 26.50 -14.62 -14.12
C LEU A 15 25.57 -15.40 -15.06
N LEU A 16 26.12 -16.30 -15.84
CA LEU A 16 25.42 -17.27 -16.65
C LEU A 16 25.04 -18.46 -15.73
N VAL A 17 23.78 -18.59 -15.40
CA VAL A 17 23.28 -19.80 -14.70
C VAL A 17 23.10 -20.91 -15.74
N VAL A 18 24.01 -21.87 -15.72
CA VAL A 18 23.89 -23.11 -16.49
C VAL A 18 23.03 -24.09 -15.71
N VAL A 19 21.80 -24.33 -16.20
CA VAL A 19 20.97 -25.43 -15.70
C VAL A 19 21.49 -26.74 -16.28
N VAL A 20 22.12 -27.57 -15.44
CA VAL A 20 22.49 -28.93 -15.78
C VAL A 20 21.31 -29.84 -15.53
N LEU A 21 20.66 -30.34 -16.59
CA LEU A 21 19.70 -31.44 -16.53
C LEU A 21 20.46 -32.75 -16.28
N ALA A 22 20.36 -33.29 -15.07
CA ALA A 22 20.75 -34.67 -14.79
C ALA A 22 19.57 -35.58 -15.07
N VAL A 23 19.67 -36.37 -16.16
CA VAL A 23 18.78 -37.48 -16.48
C VAL A 23 19.27 -38.70 -15.68
N LEU A 24 18.51 -39.10 -14.65
CA LEU A 24 18.69 -40.39 -13.98
C LEU A 24 17.63 -41.36 -14.48
N THR A 25 18.07 -42.36 -15.20
CA THR A 25 17.32 -43.55 -15.61
C THR A 25 17.25 -44.51 -14.42
N GLY A 26 16.06 -44.91 -14.01
CA GLY A 26 15.78 -46.00 -13.06
C GLY A 26 14.48 -46.73 -13.45
N PRO A 27 14.28 -48.00 -13.10
CA PRO A 27 13.62 -48.96 -13.96
C PRO A 27 12.09 -48.98 -13.85
N VAL A 28 11.50 -49.47 -14.92
CA VAL A 28 10.10 -49.69 -15.21
C VAL A 28 9.45 -50.63 -14.23
N GLY A 29 8.43 -50.17 -13.51
CA GLY A 29 7.48 -50.96 -12.75
C GLY A 29 6.11 -50.96 -13.43
N SER A 30 5.64 -52.14 -13.76
CA SER A 30 4.41 -52.43 -14.47
C SER A 30 3.17 -52.05 -13.68
N HIS A 31 2.25 -51.27 -14.24
CA HIS A 31 0.89 -51.07 -13.75
C HIS A 31 -0.14 -51.43 -14.82
N THR A 32 -1.00 -52.35 -14.44
CA THR A 32 -2.17 -52.87 -15.15
C THR A 32 -3.28 -51.83 -15.29
N PRO A 33 -4.09 -51.89 -16.35
CA PRO A 33 -5.11 -50.86 -16.63
C PRO A 33 -6.41 -51.09 -15.88
N PHE A 34 -7.00 -50.01 -15.39
CA PHE A 34 -8.34 -49.97 -14.83
C PHE A 34 -9.41 -50.06 -15.90
N LYS A 35 -10.29 -51.08 -15.74
CA LYS A 35 -11.42 -51.39 -16.59
C LYS A 35 -12.56 -50.36 -16.46
N ASN A 36 -13.08 -49.95 -17.61
CA ASN A 36 -14.40 -49.36 -17.82
C ASN A 36 -15.50 -50.22 -17.19
N ARG A 37 -16.42 -49.60 -16.44
CA ARG A 37 -17.72 -50.20 -16.14
C ARG A 37 -18.82 -49.43 -16.88
N GLN A 38 -19.49 -50.22 -17.74
CA GLN A 38 -20.64 -49.85 -18.55
C GLN A 38 -21.92 -49.72 -17.73
N HIS A 39 -22.84 -48.97 -18.33
CA HIS A 39 -24.23 -48.79 -18.05
C HIS A 39 -25.02 -50.02 -17.49
N GLY A 40 -25.83 -49.77 -16.48
CA GLY A 40 -26.97 -50.61 -16.08
C GLY A 40 -28.25 -49.79 -16.21
N SER A 41 -29.04 -50.08 -17.22
CA SER A 41 -30.42 -49.62 -17.37
C SER A 41 -31.32 -50.38 -16.41
N PHE A 42 -32.13 -49.66 -15.62
CA PHE A 42 -33.27 -50.23 -14.91
C PHE A 42 -34.56 -49.56 -15.43
N THR A 43 -35.28 -50.37 -16.19
CA THR A 43 -36.71 -50.14 -16.50
C THR A 43 -37.52 -50.56 -15.27
N ARG A 44 -38.37 -49.68 -14.78
CA ARG A 44 -39.48 -50.03 -13.91
C ARG A 44 -40.79 -49.46 -14.42
N THR A 45 -41.66 -50.35 -14.65
CA THR A 45 -43.05 -50.21 -15.07
C THR A 45 -43.86 -49.40 -14.05
N ALA A 46 -44.79 -48.58 -14.58
CA ALA A 46 -45.78 -47.82 -13.87
C ALA A 46 -46.96 -48.66 -13.41
N THR A 47 -47.43 -48.40 -12.21
CA THR A 47 -48.87 -48.53 -11.89
C THR A 47 -49.25 -47.52 -10.80
N GLY A 48 -50.20 -46.67 -11.14
CA GLY A 48 -51.33 -46.27 -10.32
C GLY A 48 -51.25 -45.12 -9.33
N GLY A 49 -51.89 -43.99 -9.65
CA GLY A 49 -52.80 -43.36 -8.71
C GLY A 49 -52.39 -42.08 -8.01
N GLY A 50 -52.84 -40.94 -8.51
CA GLY A 50 -53.54 -39.93 -7.71
C GLY A 50 -52.72 -38.84 -6.96
N ALA A 51 -52.99 -37.60 -7.33
CA ALA A 51 -52.88 -36.37 -6.54
C ALA A 51 -51.46 -35.86 -6.21
N GLY A 52 -50.99 -34.82 -6.94
CA GLY A 52 -49.72 -34.12 -6.65
C GLY A 52 -49.41 -32.93 -7.54
N GLY A 53 -50.37 -32.12 -7.92
CA GLY A 53 -50.18 -30.96 -8.78
C GLY A 53 -49.40 -29.77 -8.15
N GLY A 54 -49.06 -29.80 -6.89
CA GLY A 54 -48.46 -28.68 -6.19
C GLY A 54 -46.90 -28.69 -6.11
N VAL A 55 -46.30 -29.84 -6.13
CA VAL A 55 -44.84 -29.97 -5.89
C VAL A 55 -44.02 -29.77 -7.16
N VAL A 56 -44.55 -30.13 -8.32
CA VAL A 56 -43.87 -29.98 -9.61
C VAL A 56 -43.80 -28.51 -10.06
N GLY A 57 -44.81 -27.69 -9.69
CA GLY A 57 -44.84 -26.25 -9.94
C GLY A 57 -43.73 -25.53 -9.15
N ALA A 58 -43.59 -25.82 -7.87
CA ALA A 58 -42.59 -25.19 -7.00
C ALA A 58 -41.14 -25.58 -7.34
N LEU A 59 -40.91 -26.78 -7.86
CA LEU A 59 -39.60 -27.20 -8.32
C LEU A 59 -39.20 -26.52 -9.63
N ARG A 60 -40.13 -26.35 -10.57
CA ARG A 60 -39.89 -25.62 -11.84
C ARG A 60 -39.69 -24.13 -11.62
N GLU A 61 -40.31 -23.54 -10.61
CA GLU A 61 -40.14 -22.12 -10.27
C GLU A 61 -38.79 -21.87 -9.64
N ARG A 62 -38.31 -22.75 -8.75
CA ARG A 62 -36.94 -22.71 -8.18
C ARG A 62 -35.83 -22.98 -9.21
N GLU A 63 -36.10 -23.82 -10.20
CA GLU A 63 -35.16 -24.02 -11.32
C GLU A 63 -35.08 -22.77 -12.20
N ARG A 64 -36.18 -22.13 -12.54
CA ARG A 64 -36.21 -20.87 -13.29
C ARG A 64 -35.60 -19.69 -12.52
N GLU A 65 -35.73 -19.66 -11.20
CA GLU A 65 -35.02 -18.66 -10.36
C GLU A 65 -33.53 -18.91 -10.35
N ARG A 66 -33.07 -20.17 -10.26
CA ARG A 66 -31.64 -20.50 -10.37
C ARG A 66 -31.06 -20.21 -11.75
N GLU A 67 -31.79 -20.46 -12.82
CA GLU A 67 -31.39 -20.10 -14.19
C GLU A 67 -31.27 -18.59 -14.37
N ARG A 68 -32.21 -17.81 -13.86
CA ARG A 68 -32.18 -16.35 -13.88
C ARG A 68 -31.04 -15.78 -12.99
N GLU A 69 -30.72 -16.45 -11.91
CA GLU A 69 -29.61 -16.08 -11.03
C GLU A 69 -28.25 -16.46 -11.65
N GLN A 70 -28.19 -17.56 -12.40
CA GLN A 70 -27.01 -17.93 -13.19
C GLN A 70 -26.80 -17.02 -14.39
N GLU A 71 -27.87 -16.59 -15.10
CA GLU A 71 -27.77 -15.56 -16.16
C GLU A 71 -27.36 -14.19 -15.62
N ARG A 72 -27.74 -13.83 -14.40
CA ARG A 72 -27.29 -12.60 -13.72
C ARG A 72 -25.84 -12.65 -13.29
N LEU A 73 -25.26 -13.83 -13.11
CA LEU A 73 -23.89 -14.07 -12.66
C LEU A 73 -22.92 -14.42 -13.81
N ALA A 74 -23.43 -14.51 -15.04
CA ALA A 74 -22.60 -14.68 -16.23
C ALA A 74 -21.88 -13.37 -16.53
N THR A 75 -20.69 -13.21 -16.02
CA THR A 75 -19.72 -12.19 -16.48
C THR A 75 -19.47 -12.39 -17.97
N PRO A 76 -19.51 -11.32 -18.80
CA PRO A 76 -19.21 -11.44 -20.21
C PRO A 76 -17.81 -11.99 -20.41
N TYR A 77 -17.71 -13.03 -21.19
CA TYR A 77 -16.46 -13.65 -21.63
C TYR A 77 -15.72 -12.62 -22.50
N ILE A 78 -14.53 -12.21 -22.08
CA ILE A 78 -13.69 -11.32 -22.87
C ILE A 78 -13.09 -12.13 -24.03
N ALA A 79 -13.51 -11.82 -25.24
CA ALA A 79 -12.93 -12.39 -26.44
C ALA A 79 -11.45 -11.96 -26.60
N PRO A 80 -10.55 -12.82 -27.15
CA PRO A 80 -9.16 -12.45 -27.36
C PRO A 80 -9.04 -11.32 -28.38
N LEU A 81 -8.32 -10.27 -28.01
CA LEU A 81 -8.02 -9.10 -28.83
C LEU A 81 -7.10 -9.50 -30.01
N SER A 82 -7.66 -9.59 -31.21
CA SER A 82 -6.87 -9.63 -32.46
C SER A 82 -7.09 -8.31 -33.20
N GLY A 83 -6.03 -7.51 -33.22
CA GLY A 83 -5.94 -6.35 -34.11
C GLY A 83 -6.11 -5.00 -33.42
N LEU A 84 -5.11 -4.54 -32.71
CA LEU A 84 -4.94 -3.14 -32.33
C LEU A 84 -3.69 -2.59 -32.99
N GLU A 85 -3.87 -1.83 -34.06
CA GLU A 85 -2.88 -0.84 -34.47
C GLU A 85 -2.95 0.34 -33.50
N VAL A 86 -1.95 0.46 -32.63
CA VAL A 86 -1.81 1.54 -31.69
C VAL A 86 -1.48 2.81 -32.46
N ASN A 87 -2.45 3.73 -32.57
CA ASN A 87 -2.21 5.09 -33.03
C ASN A 87 -1.45 5.88 -31.94
N ALA A 88 -0.12 5.69 -31.89
CA ALA A 88 0.78 6.28 -30.91
C ALA A 88 1.08 7.77 -31.25
N LYS A 89 0.07 8.61 -31.36
CA LYS A 89 0.24 10.06 -31.48
C LYS A 89 -0.86 10.84 -30.76
N ARG A 90 -1.05 10.58 -29.47
CA ARG A 90 -1.48 11.61 -28.54
C ARG A 90 -0.36 11.78 -27.51
N THR A 91 0.27 12.91 -27.60
CA THR A 91 1.50 13.27 -26.90
C THR A 91 1.32 13.15 -25.38
N ALA A 92 2.30 12.55 -24.72
CA ALA A 92 2.45 12.45 -23.27
C ALA A 92 2.43 13.83 -22.53
N ASN A 93 2.23 14.93 -23.22
CA ASN A 93 2.26 16.28 -22.69
C ASN A 93 0.93 16.78 -22.10
N GLU A 94 -0.22 16.16 -22.36
CA GLU A 94 -1.50 16.66 -21.81
C GLU A 94 -1.71 16.31 -20.32
N PHE A 95 -0.88 15.45 -19.72
CA PHE A 95 -0.94 15.10 -18.30
C PHE A 95 0.06 15.86 -17.40
N LEU A 96 0.88 16.72 -17.96
CA LEU A 96 1.94 17.45 -17.24
C LEU A 96 1.63 18.93 -17.01
N GLU A 97 0.45 19.41 -17.33
CA GLU A 97 0.08 20.75 -16.92
C GLU A 97 0.07 20.82 -15.40
N ASP A 98 0.99 21.60 -14.87
CA ASP A 98 1.03 22.04 -13.48
C ASP A 98 -0.32 22.71 -13.20
N VAL A 99 -1.23 21.97 -12.54
CA VAL A 99 -2.49 22.54 -12.11
C VAL A 99 -2.11 23.54 -11.04
N GLY A 100 -1.96 24.79 -11.41
CA GLY A 100 -1.37 25.88 -10.63
C GLY A 100 -2.09 26.25 -9.33
N LYS A 101 -2.73 25.24 -8.70
CA LYS A 101 -3.29 25.29 -7.36
C LYS A 101 -2.17 25.12 -6.34
N ASN A 102 -2.01 26.10 -5.48
CA ASN A 102 -1.15 26.03 -4.31
C ASN A 102 -1.99 25.60 -3.10
N THR A 103 -2.40 24.32 -3.10
CA THR A 103 -3.31 23.76 -2.08
C THR A 103 -2.56 23.38 -0.81
N PHE A 104 -1.37 22.77 -0.97
CA PHE A 104 -0.54 22.34 0.15
C PHE A 104 0.40 23.44 0.62
N ASP A 105 0.44 23.63 1.94
CA ASP A 105 1.43 24.43 2.65
C ASP A 105 2.58 23.53 3.12
N THR A 106 3.84 24.00 2.95
CA THR A 106 5.01 23.31 3.50
C THR A 106 5.11 23.59 4.99
N VAL A 107 4.98 22.56 5.82
CA VAL A 107 5.13 22.65 7.27
C VAL A 107 6.59 22.46 7.67
N TYR A 108 7.19 21.37 7.21
CA TYR A 108 8.61 21.08 7.40
C TYR A 108 9.31 20.77 6.09
N HIS A 109 10.60 21.09 6.01
CA HIS A 109 11.45 20.73 4.87
C HIS A 109 12.92 20.55 5.30
N TRP A 110 13.62 19.65 4.63
CA TRP A 110 15.04 19.38 4.91
C TRP A 110 15.83 19.19 3.62
N LYS A 111 17.08 19.63 3.66
CA LYS A 111 18.10 19.27 2.67
C LYS A 111 18.66 17.88 2.99
N VAL A 112 18.92 17.64 4.25
CA VAL A 112 19.40 16.39 4.84
C VAL A 112 18.76 16.25 6.23
N ILE A 113 18.51 15.03 6.66
CA ILE A 113 17.92 14.76 7.98
C ILE A 113 18.98 14.85 9.07
N ASP A 114 18.61 15.46 10.17
CA ASP A 114 19.36 15.49 11.42
C ASP A 114 18.50 15.06 12.60
N PHE A 115 19.13 14.67 13.70
CA PHE A 115 18.45 14.24 14.92
C PHE A 115 18.81 15.11 16.11
N ALA A 116 17.87 15.29 17.03
CA ALA A 116 18.04 16.05 18.26
C ALA A 116 18.81 15.21 19.29
N TYR A 117 20.14 15.22 19.19
CA TYR A 117 21.01 14.62 20.19
C TYR A 117 21.00 15.43 21.50
N PRO A 118 21.20 14.78 22.67
CA PRO A 118 21.27 15.48 23.97
C PRO A 118 22.33 16.60 24.02
N ASN A 119 23.41 16.44 23.25
CA ASN A 119 24.45 17.46 23.10
C ASN A 119 25.26 17.23 21.82
N GLN A 120 26.02 18.27 21.42
CA GLN A 120 26.83 18.25 20.20
C GLN A 120 28.00 17.22 20.26
N GLN A 121 28.49 16.88 21.44
CA GLN A 121 29.54 15.89 21.58
C GLN A 121 29.06 14.48 21.24
N LEU A 122 27.85 14.09 21.67
CA LEU A 122 27.24 12.81 21.34
C LEU A 122 26.92 12.74 19.85
N ARG A 123 26.40 13.83 19.25
CA ARG A 123 26.18 13.90 17.81
C ARG A 123 27.46 13.73 17.02
N ASN A 124 28.54 14.44 17.36
CA ASN A 124 29.84 14.34 16.70
C ASN A 124 30.44 12.93 16.85
N ASN A 125 30.26 12.31 18.02
CA ASN A 125 30.66 10.93 18.23
C ASN A 125 29.93 9.96 17.32
N ALA A 126 28.60 10.08 17.22
CA ALA A 126 27.76 9.24 16.34
C ALA A 126 28.18 9.36 14.87
N ILE A 127 28.51 10.57 14.40
CA ILE A 127 29.05 10.78 13.04
C ILE A 127 30.43 10.10 12.91
N ARG A 128 31.33 10.33 13.85
CA ARG A 128 32.70 9.76 13.84
C ARG A 128 32.67 8.22 13.84
N THR A 129 31.78 7.61 14.60
CA THR A 129 31.59 6.16 14.67
C THR A 129 30.74 5.60 13.56
N ARG A 130 30.19 6.45 12.65
CA ARG A 130 29.25 6.07 11.57
C ARG A 130 27.95 5.46 12.09
N GLU A 131 27.58 5.70 13.34
CA GLU A 131 26.22 5.42 13.86
C GLU A 131 25.20 6.39 13.28
N PHE A 132 25.65 7.59 12.93
CA PHE A 132 24.90 8.57 12.20
C PHE A 132 25.62 8.98 10.92
N ILE A 133 24.98 8.75 9.77
CA ILE A 133 25.43 9.19 8.45
C ILE A 133 24.26 10.01 7.89
N PRO A 134 24.32 11.34 7.95
CA PRO A 134 23.18 12.20 7.59
C PRO A 134 22.57 11.89 6.22
N GLU A 135 23.43 11.63 5.22
CA GLU A 135 23.04 11.38 3.84
C GLU A 135 22.28 10.06 3.64
N ASN A 136 22.36 9.15 4.60
CA ASN A 136 21.71 7.83 4.55
C ASN A 136 20.30 7.81 5.16
N ASN A 137 19.80 8.95 5.60
CA ASN A 137 18.51 9.07 6.26
C ASN A 137 17.44 9.63 5.32
N LEU A 138 16.36 8.88 5.13
CA LEU A 138 15.21 9.26 4.33
C LEU A 138 13.94 9.18 5.18
N PRO A 139 13.19 10.29 5.36
CA PRO A 139 11.91 10.26 6.04
C PRO A 139 10.86 9.60 5.13
N LEU A 140 10.08 8.66 5.68
CA LEU A 140 9.16 7.84 4.91
C LEU A 140 7.69 8.01 5.34
N GLY A 141 7.36 7.63 6.57
CA GLY A 141 6.02 7.69 7.12
C GLY A 141 5.77 8.99 7.87
N VAL A 142 4.52 9.44 7.90
CA VAL A 142 4.07 10.62 8.65
C VAL A 142 2.72 10.36 9.27
N ASP A 143 2.48 10.85 10.49
CA ASP A 143 1.15 11.00 11.06
C ASP A 143 1.13 12.10 12.13
N ARG A 144 -0.05 12.62 12.43
CA ARG A 144 -0.22 13.73 13.38
C ARG A 144 -1.10 13.35 14.57
N TYR A 145 -0.66 13.75 15.75
CA TYR A 145 -1.47 13.76 16.97
C TYR A 145 -1.34 15.10 17.70
N ARG A 146 -2.41 15.88 17.72
CA ARG A 146 -2.46 17.20 18.39
C ARG A 146 -1.31 18.12 17.94
N ASP A 147 -0.40 18.43 18.85
CA ASP A 147 0.77 19.29 18.67
C ASP A 147 2.06 18.54 18.27
N ARG A 148 1.94 17.26 17.90
CA ARG A 148 3.07 16.41 17.49
C ARG A 148 2.87 15.84 16.08
N LEU A 149 3.92 15.96 15.28
CA LEU A 149 4.02 15.32 13.96
C LEU A 149 5.04 14.20 14.05
N PHE A 150 4.61 12.96 13.87
CA PHE A 150 5.48 11.78 13.86
C PHE A 150 6.06 11.56 12.48
N VAL A 151 7.33 11.13 12.43
CA VAL A 151 8.08 10.87 11.19
C VAL A 151 8.89 9.58 11.37
N THR A 152 8.83 8.69 10.38
CA THR A 152 9.66 7.48 10.35
C THR A 152 10.86 7.64 9.43
N THR A 153 11.96 6.99 9.81
CA THR A 153 13.20 6.90 9.03
C THR A 153 13.68 5.45 9.02
N PRO A 154 13.18 4.60 8.12
CA PRO A 154 13.59 3.18 8.05
C PRO A 154 15.08 3.02 7.77
N ARG A 155 15.65 1.93 8.24
CA ARG A 155 17.08 1.62 8.08
C ARG A 155 17.38 0.98 6.71
N TRP A 156 17.14 1.73 5.65
CA TRP A 156 17.46 1.29 4.28
C TRP A 156 18.96 1.25 4.02
N ASN A 157 19.69 2.13 4.67
CA ASN A 157 21.13 2.24 4.64
C ASN A 157 21.70 2.25 6.06
N PRO A 158 22.98 1.94 6.27
CA PRO A 158 23.67 2.13 7.55
C PRO A 158 23.68 3.59 8.00
N GLY A 159 23.74 3.82 9.30
CA GLY A 159 23.87 5.18 9.86
C GLY A 159 22.56 5.90 10.06
N VAL A 160 21.47 5.16 10.32
CA VAL A 160 20.17 5.69 10.76
C VAL A 160 20.04 5.44 12.27
N PRO A 161 20.23 6.45 13.12
CA PRO A 161 20.33 6.26 14.58
C PRO A 161 18.97 6.02 15.23
N ALA A 162 17.92 6.69 14.76
CA ALA A 162 16.55 6.53 15.25
C ALA A 162 15.60 6.31 14.07
N THR A 163 14.61 5.42 14.23
CA THR A 163 13.73 4.99 13.16
C THR A 163 12.30 5.55 13.28
N LEU A 164 11.94 6.10 14.44
CA LEU A 164 10.70 6.83 14.72
C LEU A 164 11.03 8.09 15.52
N SER A 165 10.48 9.21 15.11
CA SER A 165 10.74 10.51 15.72
C SER A 165 9.50 11.39 15.66
N TYR A 166 9.52 12.52 16.37
CA TYR A 166 8.48 13.53 16.31
C TYR A 166 9.02 14.94 16.21
N LEU A 167 8.15 15.84 15.81
CA LEU A 167 8.37 17.28 15.68
C LEU A 167 7.21 18.05 16.31
N PRO A 168 7.44 19.23 16.89
CA PRO A 168 6.37 20.05 17.47
C PRO A 168 5.51 20.71 16.39
N LEU A 169 4.22 20.90 16.70
CA LEU A 169 3.30 21.73 15.93
C LEU A 169 2.70 22.82 16.84
N PRO A 170 2.49 24.07 16.37
CA PRO A 170 2.91 24.54 15.06
C PRO A 170 4.44 24.60 14.91
N ALA A 171 4.93 24.52 13.67
CA ALA A 171 6.36 24.59 13.40
C ALA A 171 6.92 26.00 13.72
N THR A 172 7.88 26.07 14.63
CA THR A 172 8.61 27.29 14.97
C THR A 172 9.79 27.55 14.06
N ASP A 173 10.38 26.48 13.54
CA ASP A 173 11.38 26.45 12.47
C ASP A 173 10.99 25.29 11.53
N ARG A 174 11.18 25.48 10.24
CA ARG A 174 10.77 24.51 9.21
C ARG A 174 11.81 23.42 8.95
N SER A 175 12.98 23.48 9.58
CA SER A 175 14.08 22.51 9.38
C SER A 175 14.64 21.99 10.69
N LEU A 176 13.75 21.72 11.65
CA LEU A 176 14.16 21.19 12.96
C LEU A 176 14.75 19.77 12.83
N PRO A 177 15.74 19.43 13.67
CA PRO A 177 16.19 18.05 13.82
C PRO A 177 15.07 17.19 14.43
N LEU A 178 14.99 15.92 13.97
CA LEU A 178 13.99 14.96 14.42
C LEU A 178 14.27 14.55 15.88
N LYS A 179 13.25 14.57 16.74
CA LYS A 179 13.34 14.10 18.13
C LYS A 179 12.95 12.63 18.19
N PRO A 180 13.82 11.70 18.60
CA PRO A 180 13.47 10.30 18.75
C PRO A 180 12.28 10.06 19.66
N TYR A 181 11.35 9.19 19.26
CA TYR A 181 10.13 8.89 20.00
C TYR A 181 10.09 7.43 20.48
N PRO A 182 9.65 7.16 21.70
CA PRO A 182 9.44 8.10 22.79
C PRO A 182 10.71 8.84 23.21
N ASP A 183 11.85 8.13 23.16
CA ASP A 183 13.19 8.64 23.41
C ASP A 183 14.26 7.71 22.78
N TRP A 184 15.54 8.01 22.96
CA TRP A 184 16.64 7.26 22.40
C TRP A 184 16.72 5.78 22.85
N SER A 185 16.20 5.45 24.06
CA SER A 185 16.28 4.11 24.64
C SER A 185 15.42 3.08 23.91
N TYR A 186 14.38 3.53 23.18
CA TYR A 186 13.49 2.67 22.41
C TYR A 186 14.05 2.25 21.05
N HIS A 187 15.21 2.78 20.63
CA HIS A 187 15.80 2.46 19.33
C HIS A 187 16.93 1.43 19.49
N SER A 188 16.83 0.33 18.77
CA SER A 188 17.86 -0.71 18.73
C SER A 188 19.10 -0.22 17.99
N SER A 189 20.27 -0.64 18.43
CA SER A 189 21.50 -0.46 17.67
C SER A 189 21.65 -1.57 16.61
N THR A 190 22.11 -1.23 15.41
CA THR A 190 22.41 -2.24 14.38
C THR A 190 23.68 -3.04 14.69
N ARG A 191 24.58 -2.51 15.53
CA ARG A 191 25.83 -3.19 15.95
C ARG A 191 25.62 -4.19 17.06
N ASN A 192 24.67 -3.91 17.94
CA ASN A 192 24.29 -4.79 19.04
C ASN A 192 22.74 -4.81 19.08
N PRO A 193 22.10 -5.64 18.24
CA PRO A 193 20.66 -5.65 18.10
C PRO A 193 19.94 -6.08 19.37
N ASP A 194 18.92 -5.32 19.74
CA ASP A 194 17.97 -5.62 20.81
C ASP A 194 16.56 -5.62 20.19
N CYS A 195 16.00 -6.80 19.94
CA CYS A 195 14.72 -6.95 19.26
C CYS A 195 13.51 -6.60 20.15
N SER A 196 13.70 -6.30 21.41
CA SER A 196 12.65 -5.71 22.25
C SER A 196 12.40 -4.23 21.89
N LYS A 197 13.35 -3.58 21.21
CA LYS A 197 13.31 -2.18 20.76
C LYS A 197 12.96 -2.08 19.28
N MET A 198 12.71 -0.86 18.80
CA MET A 198 12.46 -0.58 17.39
C MET A 198 13.73 -0.76 16.56
N MET A 199 13.65 -1.59 15.51
CA MET A 199 14.75 -1.81 14.57
C MET A 199 14.60 -0.96 13.31
N SER A 200 13.47 -1.07 12.59
CA SER A 200 13.26 -0.37 11.32
C SER A 200 11.78 -0.11 11.10
N VAL A 201 11.30 1.04 11.57
CA VAL A 201 9.89 1.46 11.47
C VAL A 201 9.62 2.01 10.08
N TYR A 202 8.61 1.45 9.37
CA TYR A 202 8.19 1.90 8.05
C TYR A 202 7.01 2.84 8.12
N ARG A 203 5.86 2.38 8.55
CA ARG A 203 4.63 3.19 8.63
C ARG A 203 4.05 3.14 10.04
N ILE A 204 3.30 4.17 10.32
CA ILE A 204 2.61 4.40 11.58
C ILE A 204 1.18 4.82 11.34
N GLN A 205 0.34 4.69 12.36
CA GLN A 205 -1.01 5.26 12.36
C GLN A 205 -1.42 5.68 13.75
N VAL A 206 -1.92 6.90 13.87
CA VAL A 206 -2.68 7.36 15.04
C VAL A 206 -4.11 6.86 14.90
N ASP A 207 -4.66 6.23 15.93
CA ASP A 207 -6.04 5.75 15.94
C ASP A 207 -6.99 6.66 16.73
N GLU A 208 -8.27 6.30 16.73
CA GLU A 208 -9.35 7.03 17.40
C GLU A 208 -9.29 6.94 18.94
N CYS A 209 -8.41 6.09 19.47
CA CYS A 209 -8.22 5.84 20.90
C CYS A 209 -6.94 6.45 21.44
N ASP A 210 -6.43 7.49 20.79
CA ASP A 210 -5.23 8.21 21.18
C ASP A 210 -3.99 7.29 21.27
N ARG A 211 -3.89 6.25 20.39
CA ARG A 211 -2.75 5.34 20.31
C ARG A 211 -1.95 5.57 19.02
N LEU A 212 -0.64 5.48 19.14
CA LEU A 212 0.25 5.39 17.97
C LEU A 212 0.59 3.93 17.70
N TRP A 213 0.10 3.41 16.58
CA TRP A 213 0.47 2.10 16.07
C TRP A 213 1.71 2.20 15.20
N VAL A 214 2.65 1.31 15.43
CA VAL A 214 3.98 1.33 14.82
C VAL A 214 4.26 -0.02 14.18
N LEU A 215 4.56 -0.02 12.89
CA LEU A 215 5.00 -1.22 12.18
C LEU A 215 6.52 -1.19 12.06
N ASP A 216 7.17 -2.07 12.82
CA ASP A 216 8.60 -2.32 12.74
C ASP A 216 8.85 -3.57 11.89
N ALA A 217 9.41 -3.38 10.70
CA ALA A 217 9.70 -4.48 9.78
C ALA A 217 10.89 -5.34 10.23
N GLY A 218 11.71 -4.86 11.16
CA GLY A 218 12.87 -5.59 11.69
C GLY A 218 14.02 -5.78 10.70
N VAL A 219 13.94 -5.21 9.50
CA VAL A 219 14.95 -5.34 8.43
C VAL A 219 15.85 -4.13 8.34
N ILE A 220 17.09 -4.36 7.91
CA ILE A 220 18.06 -3.31 7.61
C ILE A 220 18.64 -3.53 6.21
N GLU A 221 19.29 -2.49 5.65
CA GLU A 221 20.00 -2.54 4.37
C GLU A 221 19.13 -3.09 3.22
N THR A 222 17.84 -2.76 3.23
CA THR A 222 16.78 -3.35 2.40
C THR A 222 17.11 -3.35 0.90
N LEU A 223 17.93 -2.42 0.43
CA LEU A 223 18.19 -2.22 -0.99
C LEU A 223 19.53 -2.80 -1.48
N THR A 224 20.45 -3.05 -0.57
CA THR A 224 21.80 -3.52 -0.93
C THR A 224 22.06 -4.94 -0.49
N ASN A 225 21.64 -5.28 0.71
CA ASN A 225 21.85 -6.58 1.33
C ASN A 225 20.80 -6.78 2.42
N LEU A 226 19.55 -7.03 2.03
CA LEU A 226 18.43 -7.21 2.95
C LEU A 226 18.79 -8.18 4.07
N GLN A 227 18.71 -7.70 5.30
CA GLN A 227 18.97 -8.50 6.50
C GLN A 227 17.76 -8.40 7.42
N GLN A 228 17.13 -9.54 7.72
CA GLN A 228 16.15 -9.66 8.79
C GLN A 228 16.88 -9.78 10.12
N ILE A 229 17.04 -8.68 10.84
CA ILE A 229 17.76 -8.62 12.13
C ILE A 229 16.84 -8.99 13.28
N CYS A 230 15.60 -8.47 13.25
CA CYS A 230 14.58 -8.75 14.25
C CYS A 230 13.30 -9.21 13.54
N PRO A 231 12.47 -10.06 14.16
CA PRO A 231 11.19 -10.40 13.58
C PRO A 231 10.33 -9.13 13.43
N PRO A 232 9.50 -9.06 12.37
CA PRO A 232 8.58 -7.94 12.21
C PRO A 232 7.57 -7.93 13.36
N LYS A 233 7.19 -6.72 13.80
CA LYS A 233 6.29 -6.54 14.95
C LYS A 233 5.43 -5.31 14.83
N ILE A 234 4.28 -5.38 15.49
CA ILE A 234 3.39 -4.25 15.73
C ILE A 234 3.61 -3.79 17.16
N MET A 235 3.80 -2.49 17.35
CA MET A 235 3.85 -1.86 18.66
C MET A 235 2.73 -0.81 18.77
N ALA A 236 2.20 -0.61 19.94
CA ALA A 236 1.27 0.50 20.20
C ALA A 236 1.70 1.28 21.44
N PHE A 237 1.66 2.60 21.31
CA PHE A 237 1.98 3.54 22.39
C PHE A 237 0.72 4.35 22.74
N ASP A 238 0.49 4.59 24.00
CA ASP A 238 -0.45 5.60 24.47
C ASP A 238 0.13 6.99 24.22
N LEU A 239 -0.59 7.81 23.46
CA LEU A 239 -0.11 9.14 23.07
C LEU A 239 -0.33 10.23 24.14
N GLN A 240 -0.98 9.90 25.25
CA GLN A 240 -1.14 10.81 26.39
C GLN A 240 0.00 10.64 27.41
N SER A 241 0.47 9.41 27.61
CA SER A 241 1.56 9.08 28.55
C SER A 241 2.89 8.77 27.88
N ASP A 242 2.90 8.51 26.57
CA ASP A 242 4.02 7.98 25.77
C ASP A 242 4.50 6.58 26.22
N GLU A 243 3.66 5.85 26.96
CA GLU A 243 3.96 4.50 27.42
C GLU A 243 3.69 3.46 26.32
N LEU A 244 4.56 2.43 26.25
CA LEU A 244 4.35 1.29 25.38
C LEU A 244 3.22 0.41 25.95
N LEU A 245 2.10 0.30 25.22
CA LEU A 245 0.95 -0.51 25.61
C LEU A 245 1.20 -2.00 25.36
N PHE A 246 1.70 -2.33 24.19
CA PHE A 246 2.05 -3.72 23.83
C PHE A 246 3.03 -3.80 22.67
N THR A 247 3.64 -4.97 22.55
CA THR A 247 4.39 -5.41 21.38
C THR A 247 3.85 -6.76 20.93
N TYR A 248 3.47 -6.87 19.66
CA TYR A 248 3.06 -8.10 19.02
C TYR A 248 4.05 -8.49 17.92
N VAL A 249 4.78 -9.58 18.13
CA VAL A 249 5.70 -10.14 17.14
C VAL A 249 4.90 -10.99 16.18
N LEU A 250 5.05 -10.77 14.86
CA LEU A 250 4.39 -11.60 13.87
C LEU A 250 4.95 -13.02 13.92
N PRO A 251 4.09 -14.06 13.96
CA PRO A 251 4.51 -15.45 13.96
C PRO A 251 5.36 -15.81 12.74
N GLU A 252 6.38 -16.63 12.93
CA GLU A 252 7.36 -17.01 11.91
C GLU A 252 6.69 -17.63 10.67
N GLU A 253 5.65 -18.44 10.85
CA GLU A 253 4.90 -19.08 9.77
C GLU A 253 4.15 -18.09 8.87
N GLN A 254 3.92 -16.86 9.33
CA GLN A 254 3.26 -15.79 8.59
C GLN A 254 4.26 -14.88 7.86
N VAL A 255 5.52 -14.93 8.25
CA VAL A 255 6.62 -14.18 7.63
C VAL A 255 7.30 -15.07 6.59
N LYS A 256 7.31 -14.64 5.34
CA LYS A 256 7.97 -15.38 4.26
C LYS A 256 9.40 -14.90 4.11
N GLU A 257 10.25 -15.73 3.49
CA GLU A 257 11.57 -15.30 3.06
C GLU A 257 11.45 -14.03 2.22
N ASP A 258 12.25 -13.03 2.49
CA ASP A 258 12.20 -11.68 1.87
C ASP A 258 10.86 -10.94 2.07
N SER A 259 10.05 -11.27 3.07
CA SER A 259 8.90 -10.43 3.43
C SER A 259 9.34 -9.01 3.75
N LEU A 260 8.62 -8.02 3.22
CA LEU A 260 8.80 -6.62 3.58
C LEU A 260 7.47 -6.02 4.03
N HIS A 261 7.29 -5.91 5.34
CA HIS A 261 6.11 -5.32 5.94
C HIS A 261 6.24 -3.79 5.96
N THR A 262 5.46 -3.11 5.12
CA THR A 262 5.68 -1.66 4.86
C THR A 262 4.58 -0.76 5.34
N ASN A 263 3.34 -1.23 5.36
CA ASN A 263 2.19 -0.38 5.71
C ASN A 263 1.23 -1.09 6.65
N LEU A 264 0.57 -0.31 7.51
CA LEU A 264 -0.50 -0.80 8.35
C LEU A 264 -1.69 0.17 8.32
N VAL A 265 -2.88 -0.40 8.47
CA VAL A 265 -4.12 0.34 8.67
C VAL A 265 -4.85 -0.27 9.85
N VAL A 266 -5.27 0.58 10.78
CA VAL A 266 -5.93 0.16 12.02
C VAL A 266 -7.43 0.44 11.92
N ASP A 267 -8.21 -0.60 12.15
CA ASP A 267 -9.68 -0.57 12.18
C ASP A 267 -10.15 -0.56 13.63
N VAL A 268 -10.54 0.61 14.09
CA VAL A 268 -11.20 0.80 15.39
C VAL A 268 -12.63 1.22 15.14
N ARG A 269 -13.56 0.59 15.82
CA ARG A 269 -14.97 1.00 15.82
C ARG A 269 -15.21 2.01 16.93
N GLU A 270 -16.12 2.94 16.69
CA GLU A 270 -16.46 3.98 17.65
C GLU A 270 -16.77 3.39 19.04
N GLY A 271 -16.05 3.84 20.06
CA GLY A 271 -16.18 3.37 21.44
C GLY A 271 -15.65 1.94 21.72
N GLN A 272 -14.98 1.29 20.77
CA GLN A 272 -14.51 -0.10 20.90
C GLN A 272 -12.97 -0.19 20.81
N CYS A 273 -12.27 0.53 21.67
CA CYS A 273 -10.80 0.59 21.64
C CYS A 273 -10.11 -0.77 21.83
N GLU A 274 -10.76 -1.69 22.56
CA GLU A 274 -10.24 -3.03 22.84
C GLU A 274 -10.43 -4.01 21.66
N ASP A 275 -11.28 -3.63 20.68
CA ASP A 275 -11.66 -4.49 19.53
C ASP A 275 -10.97 -4.07 18.23
N ALA A 276 -9.80 -3.49 18.35
CA ALA A 276 -9.05 -3.05 17.17
C ALA A 276 -8.53 -4.21 16.34
N PHE A 277 -8.60 -4.05 15.01
CA PHE A 277 -7.86 -4.88 14.05
C PHE A 277 -6.80 -4.06 13.36
N ALA A 278 -5.63 -4.67 13.07
CA ALA A 278 -4.63 -4.06 12.20
C ALA A 278 -4.41 -4.92 10.96
N TYR A 279 -4.41 -4.26 9.79
CA TYR A 279 -4.10 -4.87 8.51
C TYR A 279 -2.69 -4.45 8.11
N VAL A 280 -1.78 -5.42 7.99
CA VAL A 280 -0.35 -5.18 7.72
C VAL A 280 0.00 -5.72 6.35
N ALA A 281 0.42 -4.84 5.45
CA ALA A 281 0.82 -5.19 4.09
C ALA A 281 2.25 -5.74 4.04
N ASP A 282 2.40 -6.89 3.39
CA ASP A 282 3.67 -7.47 2.98
C ASP A 282 3.83 -7.24 1.47
N VAL A 283 4.57 -6.21 1.12
CA VAL A 283 4.63 -5.69 -0.25
C VAL A 283 5.39 -6.61 -1.20
N TRP A 284 6.39 -7.35 -0.73
CA TRP A 284 7.18 -8.23 -1.58
C TRP A 284 6.65 -9.66 -1.66
N ARG A 285 5.87 -10.08 -0.67
CA ARG A 285 5.25 -11.41 -0.67
C ARG A 285 3.73 -11.39 -0.80
N ASN A 286 3.20 -10.24 -1.26
CA ASN A 286 1.82 -10.05 -1.72
C ASN A 286 0.80 -10.61 -0.74
N GLY A 287 0.86 -10.19 0.51
CA GLY A 287 -0.03 -10.64 1.56
C GLY A 287 -0.48 -9.51 2.47
N ILE A 288 -1.58 -9.73 3.17
CA ILE A 288 -2.01 -8.91 4.29
C ILE A 288 -2.07 -9.79 5.52
N THR A 289 -1.33 -9.43 6.56
CA THR A 289 -1.47 -10.03 7.88
C THR A 289 -2.53 -9.25 8.66
N VAL A 290 -3.52 -9.96 9.18
CA VAL A 290 -4.59 -9.40 10.00
C VAL A 290 -4.27 -9.69 11.47
N PHE A 291 -4.17 -8.65 12.28
CA PHE A 291 -3.98 -8.77 13.72
C PHE A 291 -5.27 -8.42 14.44
N ASP A 292 -5.77 -9.32 15.28
CA ASP A 292 -6.90 -9.15 16.19
C ASP A 292 -6.37 -8.80 17.58
N MET A 293 -6.52 -7.55 17.98
CA MET A 293 -5.98 -7.06 19.25
C MET A 293 -6.64 -7.72 20.44
N ARG A 294 -7.97 -7.98 20.42
CA ARG A 294 -8.70 -8.61 21.53
C ARG A 294 -8.23 -10.03 21.78
N LYS A 295 -7.99 -10.82 20.70
CA LYS A 295 -7.50 -12.19 20.81
C LYS A 295 -5.98 -12.27 20.93
N PHE A 296 -5.30 -11.15 20.69
CA PHE A 296 -3.83 -11.06 20.61
C PHE A 296 -3.25 -12.12 19.67
N LYS A 297 -3.82 -12.21 18.46
CA LYS A 297 -3.56 -13.24 17.45
C LYS A 297 -3.57 -12.63 16.06
N SER A 298 -2.81 -13.22 15.13
CA SER A 298 -2.84 -12.82 13.73
C SER A 298 -2.97 -14.01 12.80
N TRP A 299 -3.32 -13.73 11.54
CA TRP A 299 -3.30 -14.68 10.43
C TRP A 299 -2.96 -13.95 9.14
N ARG A 300 -2.31 -14.67 8.22
CA ARG A 300 -1.92 -14.12 6.92
C ARG A 300 -2.99 -14.45 5.88
N THR A 301 -3.41 -13.45 5.13
CA THR A 301 -4.32 -13.57 4.01
C THR A 301 -3.57 -13.42 2.68
N THR A 302 -4.06 -14.10 1.65
CA THR A 302 -3.50 -14.05 0.29
C THR A 302 -4.62 -13.92 -0.73
N ASN A 303 -4.39 -13.09 -1.75
CA ASN A 303 -5.31 -12.95 -2.88
C ASN A 303 -4.51 -12.52 -4.12
N TYR A 304 -4.95 -12.92 -5.32
CA TYR A 304 -4.28 -12.54 -6.56
C TYR A 304 -4.33 -11.02 -6.83
N LEU A 305 -5.31 -10.29 -6.29
CA LEU A 305 -5.42 -8.84 -6.41
C LEU A 305 -4.38 -8.08 -5.54
N TYR A 306 -3.67 -8.79 -4.67
CA TYR A 306 -2.51 -8.23 -3.94
C TYR A 306 -1.25 -8.17 -4.80
N ASN A 307 -1.23 -8.89 -5.94
CA ASN A 307 -0.07 -8.95 -6.82
C ASN A 307 0.10 -7.67 -7.63
N PRO A 308 1.34 -7.29 -7.98
CA PRO A 308 1.61 -6.20 -8.89
C PRO A 308 1.05 -6.50 -10.29
N ASN A 309 0.68 -5.45 -11.01
CA ASN A 309 0.36 -5.52 -12.43
C ASN A 309 1.66 -5.32 -13.24
N PRO A 310 2.08 -6.28 -14.09
CA PRO A 310 3.29 -6.14 -14.90
C PRO A 310 3.32 -4.88 -15.78
N LEU A 311 2.16 -4.42 -16.27
CA LEU A 311 2.05 -3.20 -17.07
C LEU A 311 2.24 -1.91 -16.27
N ALA A 312 2.19 -1.97 -14.94
CA ALA A 312 2.39 -0.85 -14.03
C ALA A 312 3.75 -0.93 -13.30
N SER A 313 4.63 -1.85 -13.69
CA SER A 313 5.94 -2.06 -13.04
C SER A 313 7.05 -1.17 -13.59
N ASP A 314 6.82 -0.50 -14.71
CA ASP A 314 7.74 0.49 -15.27
C ASP A 314 7.45 1.87 -14.68
N TYR A 315 8.51 2.47 -14.14
CA TYR A 315 8.49 3.81 -13.58
C TYR A 315 9.43 4.72 -14.34
N ASN A 316 8.94 5.91 -14.65
CA ASN A 316 9.74 7.02 -15.15
C ASN A 316 9.53 8.19 -14.20
N TYR A 317 10.56 8.50 -13.41
CA TYR A 317 10.51 9.60 -12.46
C TYR A 317 11.62 10.60 -12.78
N GLN A 318 11.23 11.75 -13.27
CA GLN A 318 12.17 12.72 -13.84
C GLN A 318 12.99 12.07 -14.99
N GLU A 319 14.29 11.89 -14.83
CA GLU A 319 15.17 11.23 -15.83
C GLU A 319 15.51 9.78 -15.46
N LEU A 320 15.01 9.30 -14.31
CA LEU A 320 15.26 7.94 -13.82
C LEU A 320 14.20 6.98 -14.37
N ASN A 321 14.68 5.91 -15.01
CA ASN A 321 13.84 4.79 -15.43
C ASN A 321 14.21 3.56 -14.59
N PHE A 322 13.22 2.97 -13.93
CA PHE A 322 13.41 1.81 -13.07
C PHE A 322 12.17 0.93 -13.05
N GLN A 323 12.32 -0.29 -12.55
CA GLN A 323 11.22 -1.24 -12.43
C GLN A 323 11.03 -1.64 -10.97
N TRP A 324 9.78 -1.57 -10.50
CA TRP A 324 9.33 -2.13 -9.24
C TRP A 324 8.15 -3.07 -9.48
N SER A 325 8.20 -4.21 -8.79
CA SER A 325 7.10 -5.19 -8.78
C SER A 325 6.48 -5.29 -7.39
N ASP A 326 6.24 -4.13 -6.79
CA ASP A 326 5.70 -4.05 -5.45
C ASP A 326 4.19 -4.37 -5.44
N GLY A 327 3.81 -5.34 -4.61
CA GLY A 327 2.44 -5.77 -4.38
C GLY A 327 1.64 -4.81 -3.51
N VAL A 328 0.66 -5.34 -2.75
CA VAL A 328 -0.24 -4.55 -1.91
C VAL A 328 0.54 -3.62 -0.98
N PHE A 329 0.24 -2.32 -1.10
CA PHE A 329 0.94 -1.27 -0.38
C PHE A 329 -0.04 -0.23 0.18
N GLY A 330 -0.81 0.44 -0.68
CA GLY A 330 -1.82 1.40 -0.27
C GLY A 330 -3.05 0.69 0.30
N MET A 331 -3.49 1.13 1.47
CA MET A 331 -4.69 0.64 2.14
C MET A 331 -5.40 1.80 2.83
N SER A 332 -6.72 1.80 2.78
CA SER A 332 -7.55 2.75 3.53
C SER A 332 -8.92 2.15 3.88
N LEU A 333 -9.53 2.61 4.93
CA LEU A 333 -10.82 2.12 5.39
C LEU A 333 -11.94 3.06 4.96
N ALA A 334 -12.91 2.53 4.24
CA ALA A 334 -14.14 3.25 3.95
C ALA A 334 -14.95 3.48 5.26
N PRO A 335 -15.89 4.40 5.28
CA PRO A 335 -16.79 4.58 6.41
C PRO A 335 -17.55 3.29 6.75
N VAL A 336 -17.94 3.14 8.02
CA VAL A 336 -18.75 2.01 8.47
C VAL A 336 -20.13 2.08 7.81
N HIS A 337 -20.52 1.03 7.11
CA HIS A 337 -21.83 0.90 6.51
C HIS A 337 -22.90 0.64 7.58
N ARG A 338 -24.18 0.87 7.25
CA ARG A 338 -25.32 0.63 8.16
C ARG A 338 -25.41 -0.81 8.66
N SER A 339 -24.84 -1.78 7.94
CA SER A 339 -24.73 -3.19 8.38
C SER A 339 -23.72 -3.41 9.50
N GLY A 340 -22.94 -2.40 9.87
CA GLY A 340 -21.82 -2.52 10.81
C GLY A 340 -20.51 -2.98 10.17
N ASP A 341 -20.51 -3.34 8.90
CA ASP A 341 -19.29 -3.69 8.15
C ASP A 341 -18.70 -2.45 7.45
N ARG A 342 -17.47 -2.55 6.98
CA ARG A 342 -16.81 -1.53 6.15
C ARG A 342 -15.88 -2.17 5.14
N MET A 343 -15.54 -1.46 4.09
CA MET A 343 -14.59 -1.93 3.09
C MET A 343 -13.18 -1.51 3.45
N LEU A 344 -12.23 -2.43 3.31
CA LEU A 344 -10.84 -2.10 3.11
C LEU A 344 -10.65 -1.83 1.61
N LEU A 345 -10.32 -0.60 1.26
CA LEU A 345 -9.86 -0.19 -0.07
C LEU A 345 -8.35 -0.43 -0.12
N PHE A 346 -7.85 -1.05 -1.19
CA PHE A 346 -6.43 -1.36 -1.29
C PHE A 346 -5.95 -1.38 -2.74
N HIS A 347 -4.65 -1.21 -2.90
CA HIS A 347 -3.98 -1.37 -4.20
C HIS A 347 -2.51 -1.81 -4.04
N PRO A 348 -1.98 -2.62 -4.98
CA PRO A 348 -0.54 -2.77 -5.13
C PRO A 348 0.11 -1.45 -5.51
N MET A 349 1.35 -1.22 -5.06
CA MET A 349 2.13 -0.05 -5.47
C MET A 349 2.29 -0.01 -6.99
N SER A 350 2.65 -1.16 -7.58
CA SER A 350 2.76 -1.33 -9.02
C SER A 350 1.41 -1.77 -9.61
N SER A 351 0.41 -0.87 -9.54
CA SER A 351 -0.91 -1.07 -10.13
C SER A 351 -1.59 0.26 -10.43
N PHE A 352 -2.42 0.26 -11.47
CA PHE A 352 -3.31 1.38 -11.79
C PHE A 352 -4.70 1.23 -11.17
N MET A 353 -4.97 0.04 -10.60
CA MET A 353 -6.29 -0.34 -10.11
C MET A 353 -6.45 -0.03 -8.62
N GLU A 354 -7.70 0.24 -8.23
CA GLU A 354 -8.16 0.22 -6.85
C GLU A 354 -9.05 -1.01 -6.65
N PHE A 355 -8.91 -1.67 -5.51
CA PHE A 355 -9.65 -2.87 -5.12
C PHE A 355 -10.31 -2.67 -3.77
N GLN A 356 -11.29 -3.54 -3.45
CA GLN A 356 -11.97 -3.53 -2.16
C GLN A 356 -12.26 -4.94 -1.65
N VAL A 357 -12.36 -5.06 -0.34
CA VAL A 357 -12.82 -6.26 0.37
C VAL A 357 -13.53 -5.87 1.65
N PRO A 358 -14.65 -6.54 2.04
CA PRO A 358 -15.27 -6.33 3.34
C PRO A 358 -14.30 -6.69 4.49
N THR A 359 -14.21 -5.84 5.52
CA THR A 359 -13.34 -6.14 6.66
C THR A 359 -13.81 -7.37 7.43
N SER A 360 -15.10 -7.67 7.45
CA SER A 360 -15.65 -8.91 8.03
C SER A 360 -15.07 -10.18 7.41
N VAL A 361 -14.71 -10.14 6.12
CA VAL A 361 -14.04 -11.26 5.43
C VAL A 361 -12.60 -11.40 5.91
N LEU A 362 -11.87 -10.29 6.05
CA LEU A 362 -10.49 -10.30 6.54
C LEU A 362 -10.42 -10.73 8.01
N GLN A 363 -11.38 -10.30 8.84
CA GLN A 363 -11.47 -10.57 10.26
C GLN A 363 -11.95 -11.98 10.61
N ASN A 364 -12.43 -12.74 9.63
CA ASN A 364 -12.88 -14.11 9.82
C ASN A 364 -11.75 -15.09 9.47
N GLU A 365 -10.97 -15.51 10.48
CA GLU A 365 -9.84 -16.43 10.31
C GLU A 365 -10.23 -17.73 9.59
N THR A 366 -11.39 -18.31 9.92
CA THR A 366 -11.79 -19.63 9.42
C THR A 366 -12.17 -19.65 7.93
N ILE A 367 -12.52 -18.52 7.35
CA ILE A 367 -12.86 -18.43 5.91
C ILE A 367 -11.63 -18.72 5.03
N TRP A 368 -10.43 -18.53 5.56
CA TRP A 368 -9.16 -18.71 4.84
C TRP A 368 -8.72 -20.16 4.70
N GLU A 369 -9.36 -21.08 5.41
CA GLU A 369 -9.17 -22.52 5.25
C GLU A 369 -9.84 -23.06 3.97
N GLY A 370 -10.73 -22.28 3.33
CA GLY A 370 -11.49 -22.63 2.14
C GLY A 370 -11.28 -21.67 0.97
N PHE A 371 -12.13 -21.78 -0.05
CA PHE A 371 -12.09 -20.92 -1.24
C PHE A 371 -13.25 -19.89 -1.31
N GLY A 372 -14.13 -19.86 -0.31
CA GLY A 372 -15.35 -19.05 -0.31
C GLY A 372 -15.13 -17.53 -0.31
N PHE A 373 -13.95 -17.08 0.09
CA PHE A 373 -13.60 -15.68 0.22
C PHE A 373 -13.27 -14.97 -1.12
N ALA A 374 -12.92 -15.74 -2.17
CA ALA A 374 -12.38 -15.16 -3.41
C ALA A 374 -13.34 -14.15 -4.08
N LYS A 375 -14.66 -14.40 -4.03
CA LYS A 375 -15.67 -13.50 -4.60
C LYS A 375 -15.90 -12.21 -3.81
N ALA A 376 -15.43 -12.12 -2.57
CA ALA A 376 -15.56 -10.93 -1.74
C ALA A 376 -14.58 -9.82 -2.15
N PHE A 377 -13.50 -10.20 -2.85
CA PHE A 377 -12.53 -9.27 -3.39
C PHE A 377 -12.99 -8.76 -4.75
N GLN A 378 -13.09 -7.45 -4.89
CA GLN A 378 -13.64 -6.84 -6.10
C GLN A 378 -12.76 -5.68 -6.59
N PRO A 379 -12.59 -5.52 -7.91
CA PRO A 379 -12.06 -4.29 -8.48
C PRO A 379 -13.06 -3.15 -8.27
N VAL A 380 -12.55 -1.97 -7.95
CA VAL A 380 -13.32 -0.72 -7.83
C VAL A 380 -13.23 0.07 -9.13
N GLY A 381 -12.01 0.20 -9.68
CA GLY A 381 -11.77 0.90 -10.93
C GLY A 381 -10.29 1.24 -11.14
N THR A 382 -10.00 2.02 -12.17
CA THR A 382 -8.63 2.37 -12.55
C THR A 382 -8.34 3.86 -12.41
N ARG A 383 -7.11 4.18 -11.96
CA ARG A 383 -6.54 5.54 -11.97
C ARG A 383 -5.94 5.93 -13.33
N GLY A 384 -5.96 5.00 -14.29
CA GLY A 384 -5.35 5.20 -15.60
C GLY A 384 -3.82 5.10 -15.58
N ARG A 385 -3.22 5.24 -16.77
CA ARG A 385 -1.77 5.18 -16.94
C ARG A 385 -1.06 6.23 -16.08
N LEU A 386 0.09 5.88 -15.50
CA LEU A 386 0.85 6.66 -14.49
C LEU A 386 0.12 6.85 -13.16
N GLY A 387 -0.93 6.07 -12.88
CA GLY A 387 -1.72 6.13 -11.67
C GLY A 387 -1.19 5.24 -10.54
N GLN A 388 0.10 4.88 -10.52
CA GLN A 388 0.71 4.18 -9.40
C GLN A 388 0.61 5.05 -8.13
N SER A 389 0.27 4.38 -7.02
CA SER A 389 0.02 5.04 -5.74
C SER A 389 0.69 4.27 -4.61
N SER A 390 1.36 4.98 -3.72
CA SER A 390 2.01 4.40 -2.53
C SER A 390 1.11 4.37 -1.31
N THR A 391 0.06 5.17 -1.29
CA THR A 391 -0.84 5.23 -0.14
C THR A 391 -2.15 5.92 -0.48
N SER A 392 -3.17 5.63 0.31
CA SER A 392 -4.45 6.33 0.29
C SER A 392 -5.01 6.52 1.70
N GLY A 393 -5.96 7.42 1.85
CA GLY A 393 -6.68 7.64 3.09
C GLY A 393 -8.09 8.17 2.80
N VAL A 394 -9.08 7.77 3.60
CA VAL A 394 -10.46 8.24 3.47
C VAL A 394 -10.76 9.25 4.56
N ALA A 395 -11.19 10.44 4.15
CA ALA A 395 -11.56 11.53 5.04
C ALA A 395 -12.99 11.36 5.60
N LYS A 396 -13.30 12.08 6.67
CA LYS A 396 -14.63 12.10 7.33
C LYS A 396 -15.77 12.51 6.37
N ASN A 397 -15.46 13.22 5.30
CA ASN A 397 -16.41 13.63 4.26
C ASN A 397 -16.61 12.60 3.14
N ASN A 398 -16.17 11.36 3.31
CA ASN A 398 -16.26 10.25 2.35
C ASN A 398 -15.42 10.46 1.08
N VAL A 399 -14.39 11.28 1.12
CA VAL A 399 -13.44 11.44 0.02
C VAL A 399 -12.18 10.64 0.32
N GLN A 400 -11.81 9.72 -0.58
CA GLN A 400 -10.50 9.09 -0.58
C GLN A 400 -9.50 10.04 -1.23
N PHE A 401 -8.36 10.25 -0.58
CA PHE A 401 -7.18 10.87 -1.16
C PHE A 401 -6.13 9.79 -1.43
N PHE A 402 -5.38 9.92 -2.51
CA PHE A 402 -4.34 8.99 -2.90
C PHE A 402 -3.16 9.72 -3.55
N THR A 403 -1.97 9.16 -3.38
CA THR A 403 -0.77 9.71 -4.01
C THR A 403 -0.69 9.32 -5.49
N LEU A 404 -0.09 10.19 -6.29
CA LEU A 404 0.23 9.96 -7.71
C LEU A 404 1.75 10.11 -7.87
N VAL A 405 2.47 9.03 -7.53
CA VAL A 405 3.93 9.09 -7.32
C VAL A 405 4.72 9.48 -8.58
N GLN A 406 4.32 8.98 -9.77
CA GLN A 406 4.95 9.35 -11.03
C GLN A 406 4.53 10.74 -11.54
N GLN A 407 3.39 11.26 -11.08
CA GLN A 407 2.83 12.53 -11.52
C GLN A 407 3.14 13.67 -10.54
N SER A 408 3.94 13.41 -9.49
CA SER A 408 4.26 14.40 -8.44
C SER A 408 3.00 15.09 -7.91
N GLY A 409 1.97 14.32 -7.56
CA GLY A 409 0.66 14.84 -7.22
C GLY A 409 -0.11 14.05 -6.18
N VAL A 410 -1.25 14.60 -5.82
CA VAL A 410 -2.27 13.98 -4.97
C VAL A 410 -3.60 14.03 -5.70
N GLY A 411 -4.28 12.88 -5.75
CA GLY A 411 -5.62 12.75 -6.31
C GLY A 411 -6.68 12.58 -5.24
N CYS A 412 -7.94 12.68 -5.65
CA CYS A 412 -9.10 12.44 -4.80
C CYS A 412 -10.21 11.67 -5.54
N TRP A 413 -11.04 10.98 -4.77
CA TRP A 413 -12.25 10.30 -5.21
C TRP A 413 -13.35 10.42 -4.17
N ASP A 414 -14.54 10.82 -4.59
CA ASP A 414 -15.75 10.79 -3.77
C ASP A 414 -16.35 9.36 -3.81
N LEU A 415 -16.34 8.65 -2.67
CA LEU A 415 -16.80 7.26 -2.56
C LEU A 415 -18.28 7.06 -3.00
N GLY A 416 -19.05 8.12 -3.08
CA GLY A 416 -20.44 8.10 -3.58
C GLY A 416 -20.54 8.04 -5.11
N LYS A 417 -19.43 8.14 -5.84
CA LYS A 417 -19.38 8.15 -7.30
C LYS A 417 -18.64 6.93 -7.83
N PRO A 418 -18.94 6.45 -9.06
CA PRO A 418 -18.17 5.41 -9.72
C PRO A 418 -16.67 5.78 -9.81
N TYR A 419 -15.76 4.83 -9.59
CA TYR A 419 -14.32 5.05 -9.68
C TYR A 419 -13.89 5.00 -11.15
N ASN A 420 -13.93 6.12 -11.82
CA ASN A 420 -13.53 6.27 -13.21
C ASN A 420 -12.89 7.64 -13.44
N ARG A 421 -12.29 7.84 -14.63
CA ARG A 421 -11.55 9.06 -14.98
C ARG A 421 -12.36 10.36 -14.73
N ASN A 422 -13.65 10.37 -14.99
CA ASN A 422 -14.49 11.56 -14.87
C ASN A 422 -14.77 11.93 -13.40
N ASN A 423 -14.64 11.00 -12.48
CA ASN A 423 -14.89 11.16 -11.05
C ASN A 423 -13.61 11.17 -10.21
N LEU A 424 -12.45 11.04 -10.82
CA LEU A 424 -11.15 11.19 -10.15
C LEU A 424 -10.65 12.62 -10.32
N GLY A 425 -10.45 13.31 -9.22
CA GLY A 425 -9.94 14.68 -9.18
C GLY A 425 -8.46 14.75 -8.89
N VAL A 426 -7.81 15.82 -9.34
CA VAL A 426 -6.45 16.17 -8.95
C VAL A 426 -6.50 17.31 -7.94
N VAL A 427 -5.95 17.10 -6.76
CA VAL A 427 -5.86 18.08 -5.68
C VAL A 427 -4.76 19.10 -5.99
N GLU A 428 -3.57 18.62 -6.23
CA GLU A 428 -2.41 19.41 -6.67
C GLU A 428 -1.40 18.48 -7.36
N LYS A 429 -0.78 18.98 -8.44
CA LYS A 429 0.45 18.45 -9.02
C LYS A 429 1.53 19.51 -8.87
N ASN A 430 2.70 19.15 -8.38
CA ASN A 430 3.78 20.09 -8.16
C ASN A 430 5.14 19.38 -8.17
N LEU A 431 5.88 19.54 -9.24
CA LEU A 431 7.18 18.91 -9.45
C LEU A 431 8.26 19.36 -8.45
N GLN A 432 8.06 20.45 -7.74
CA GLN A 432 9.01 20.97 -6.76
C GLN A 432 8.64 20.61 -5.32
N LYS A 433 7.34 20.56 -4.98
CA LYS A 433 6.86 20.29 -3.63
C LYS A 433 6.51 18.82 -3.43
N LEU A 434 5.78 18.24 -4.37
CA LEU A 434 5.27 16.87 -4.32
C LEU A 434 6.20 15.87 -5.04
N THR A 435 7.50 16.07 -4.89
CA THR A 435 8.53 15.21 -5.49
C THR A 435 8.45 13.81 -4.90
N PHE A 436 7.76 12.90 -5.57
CA PHE A 436 7.45 11.56 -5.10
C PHE A 436 6.70 11.56 -3.75
N PRO A 437 5.39 11.90 -3.72
CA PRO A 437 4.60 11.87 -2.50
C PRO A 437 4.47 10.41 -2.03
N ASN A 438 5.19 10.08 -0.95
CA ASN A 438 5.37 8.71 -0.51
C ASN A 438 4.33 8.28 0.53
N ASP A 439 4.00 9.14 1.50
CA ASP A 439 2.97 8.87 2.51
C ASP A 439 1.92 9.97 2.56
N LEU A 440 0.72 9.57 2.94
CA LEU A 440 -0.44 10.43 3.10
C LEU A 440 -1.25 9.97 4.29
N LYS A 441 -1.59 10.92 5.18
CA LYS A 441 -2.44 10.66 6.36
C LYS A 441 -3.48 11.76 6.53
N LEU A 442 -4.59 11.39 7.10
CA LEU A 442 -5.66 12.28 7.52
C LEU A 442 -5.68 12.33 9.05
N ASP A 443 -5.43 13.49 9.62
CA ASP A 443 -5.44 13.63 11.07
C ASP A 443 -6.84 13.42 11.68
N ARG A 444 -6.89 13.33 13.00
CA ARG A 444 -8.13 13.06 13.76
C ARG A 444 -8.81 14.34 14.27
N GLU A 445 -8.25 15.50 13.95
CA GLU A 445 -8.77 16.78 14.40
C GLU A 445 -10.23 17.02 13.95
N PRO A 446 -11.00 17.85 14.67
CA PRO A 446 -12.35 18.22 14.24
C PRO A 446 -12.38 18.84 12.84
N GLN A 447 -11.45 19.74 12.55
CA GLN A 447 -11.16 20.25 11.22
C GLN A 447 -9.99 19.45 10.64
N GLN A 448 -10.36 18.42 9.87
CA GLN A 448 -9.40 17.42 9.39
C GLN A 448 -8.44 18.02 8.37
N SER A 449 -7.17 17.70 8.52
CA SER A 449 -6.11 18.05 7.58
C SER A 449 -5.53 16.81 6.91
N LEU A 450 -5.11 17.01 5.68
CA LEU A 450 -4.40 16.06 4.85
C LEU A 450 -2.90 16.34 4.96
N TRP A 451 -2.13 15.35 5.42
CA TRP A 451 -0.69 15.41 5.59
C TRP A 451 -0.01 14.56 4.53
N VAL A 452 1.05 15.07 3.92
CA VAL A 452 1.78 14.37 2.84
C VAL A 452 3.28 14.46 3.09
N MET A 453 3.94 13.27 3.05
CA MET A 453 5.40 13.16 3.02
C MET A 453 5.88 13.08 1.56
N SER A 454 6.78 13.97 1.19
CA SER A 454 7.44 14.02 -0.13
C SER A 454 8.94 13.89 0.04
N ASN A 455 9.61 12.91 -0.61
CA ASN A 455 10.96 12.51 -0.21
C ASN A 455 11.94 12.12 -1.32
N LYS A 456 11.63 12.34 -2.59
CA LYS A 456 12.49 11.97 -3.73
C LYS A 456 13.05 10.53 -3.65
N LEU A 457 12.25 9.59 -3.18
CA LEU A 457 12.68 8.21 -2.94
C LEU A 457 13.45 7.57 -4.11
N PRO A 458 12.99 7.66 -5.38
CA PRO A 458 13.73 7.04 -6.49
C PRO A 458 15.15 7.60 -6.66
N VAL A 459 15.34 8.91 -6.44
CA VAL A 459 16.68 9.53 -6.50
C VAL A 459 17.57 9.03 -5.38
N PHE A 460 17.00 8.88 -4.16
CA PHE A 460 17.73 8.32 -3.03
C PHE A 460 18.19 6.88 -3.26
N LEU A 461 17.39 6.07 -4.01
CA LEU A 461 17.68 4.66 -4.25
C LEU A 461 18.66 4.41 -5.41
N TYR A 462 18.51 5.17 -6.49
CA TYR A 462 19.15 4.85 -7.78
C TYR A 462 20.13 5.91 -8.26
N ASP A 463 20.19 7.07 -7.57
CA ASP A 463 21.08 8.17 -7.90
C ASP A 463 21.61 8.83 -6.61
N LYS A 464 22.00 10.07 -6.66
CA LYS A 464 22.50 10.84 -5.53
C LYS A 464 21.70 12.11 -5.32
N LEU A 465 21.16 12.27 -4.11
CA LEU A 465 20.48 13.51 -3.72
C LEU A 465 21.46 14.70 -3.70
N ASP A 466 20.97 15.85 -4.18
CA ASP A 466 21.67 17.13 -4.03
C ASP A 466 21.32 17.75 -2.68
N TYR A 467 22.24 17.64 -1.72
CA TYR A 467 22.07 18.19 -0.37
C TYR A 467 22.24 19.71 -0.27
N THR A 468 22.45 20.41 -1.38
CA THR A 468 22.35 21.87 -1.43
C THR A 468 20.91 22.36 -1.58
N GLN A 469 20.00 21.47 -2.03
CA GLN A 469 18.59 21.73 -2.26
C GLN A 469 17.69 21.04 -1.23
N THR A 470 16.42 21.43 -1.17
CA THR A 470 15.42 20.75 -0.36
C THR A 470 15.04 19.40 -0.98
N ASN A 471 15.29 18.32 -0.25
CA ASN A 471 14.99 16.94 -0.68
C ASN A 471 13.72 16.36 -0.06
N PHE A 472 13.39 16.79 1.15
CA PHE A 472 12.30 16.23 1.93
C PHE A 472 11.34 17.30 2.39
N ARG A 473 10.03 17.02 2.35
CA ARG A 473 8.99 17.95 2.81
C ARG A 473 7.87 17.21 3.51
N VAL A 474 7.34 17.83 4.56
CA VAL A 474 6.00 17.53 5.07
C VAL A 474 5.08 18.66 4.66
N LEU A 475 4.02 18.30 3.97
CA LEU A 475 3.02 19.20 3.42
C LEU A 475 1.69 18.99 4.12
N MET A 476 0.88 20.04 4.21
CA MET A 476 -0.44 19.98 4.82
C MET A 476 -1.45 20.81 4.04
N ALA A 477 -2.68 20.31 3.95
CA ALA A 477 -3.84 21.04 3.46
C ALA A 477 -5.07 20.75 4.30
N ASP A 478 -5.94 21.73 4.54
CA ASP A 478 -7.30 21.48 5.04
C ASP A 478 -8.05 20.62 4.02
N VAL A 479 -8.77 19.58 4.48
CA VAL A 479 -9.48 18.63 3.62
C VAL A 479 -10.49 19.33 2.71
N ARG A 480 -11.20 20.37 3.18
CA ARG A 480 -12.18 21.12 2.37
C ARG A 480 -11.48 21.93 1.29
N LYS A 481 -10.33 22.57 1.63
CA LYS A 481 -9.50 23.29 0.66
C LYS A 481 -8.93 22.34 -0.39
N ALA A 482 -8.57 21.11 0.03
CA ALA A 482 -8.00 20.10 -0.86
C ALA A 482 -8.96 19.66 -1.97
N ILE A 483 -10.26 19.55 -1.67
CA ILE A 483 -11.26 19.14 -2.66
C ILE A 483 -11.86 20.30 -3.46
N GLU A 484 -11.70 21.56 -3.00
CA GLU A 484 -12.35 22.74 -3.57
C GLU A 484 -12.10 22.86 -5.07
N GLY A 485 -13.20 22.91 -5.86
CA GLY A 485 -13.17 23.03 -7.32
C GLY A 485 -12.64 21.77 -8.04
N THR A 486 -12.51 20.64 -7.34
CA THR A 486 -12.30 19.33 -7.96
C THR A 486 -13.64 18.61 -8.13
N VAL A 487 -13.65 17.50 -8.88
CA VAL A 487 -14.85 16.63 -8.99
C VAL A 487 -15.21 15.94 -7.67
N CYS A 488 -14.33 16.00 -6.66
CA CYS A 488 -14.56 15.49 -5.31
C CYS A 488 -15.28 16.50 -4.41
N ASP A 489 -15.41 17.77 -4.86
CA ASP A 489 -16.16 18.80 -4.15
C ASP A 489 -17.67 18.58 -4.39
N PRO A 490 -18.48 18.34 -3.34
CA PRO A 490 -19.93 18.14 -3.51
C PRO A 490 -20.67 19.37 -4.07
N ARG A 491 -20.02 20.54 -4.06
CA ARG A 491 -20.58 21.78 -4.66
C ARG A 491 -20.39 21.85 -6.17
N VAL A 492 -19.47 21.06 -6.74
CA VAL A 492 -19.26 20.96 -8.17
C VAL A 492 -20.31 20.00 -8.74
N ALA A 493 -21.22 20.52 -9.53
CA ALA A 493 -22.22 19.72 -10.21
C ALA A 493 -21.54 18.66 -11.10
N PRO A 494 -22.08 17.43 -11.18
CA PRO A 494 -21.58 16.45 -12.13
C PRO A 494 -21.59 17.09 -13.52
N SER A 495 -20.47 17.06 -14.24
CA SER A 495 -20.45 17.52 -15.62
C SER A 495 -21.39 16.61 -16.42
N LEU A 496 -22.47 17.18 -16.96
CA LEU A 496 -23.35 16.51 -17.91
C LEU A 496 -22.70 16.37 -19.31
N ALA A 497 -21.37 16.26 -19.36
CA ALA A 497 -20.68 15.93 -20.58
C ALA A 497 -21.01 14.47 -20.93
N PHE A 498 -22.01 14.30 -21.79
CA PHE A 498 -22.17 13.13 -22.61
C PHE A 498 -20.94 13.08 -23.52
N ASP A 499 -19.89 12.45 -23.08
CA ASP A 499 -18.75 12.16 -23.93
C ASP A 499 -19.15 10.99 -24.86
N ALA A 500 -19.30 11.32 -26.13
CA ALA A 500 -19.44 10.32 -27.20
C ALA A 500 -18.19 9.40 -27.29
N ASP A 501 -17.09 9.77 -26.63
CA ASP A 501 -15.86 8.98 -26.51
C ASP A 501 -15.93 7.85 -25.45
N GLN A 502 -17.02 7.71 -24.70
CA GLN A 502 -17.18 6.61 -23.71
C GLN A 502 -17.29 5.21 -24.36
N LEU A 503 -17.72 5.13 -25.61
CA LEU A 503 -17.81 3.85 -26.32
C LEU A 503 -16.46 3.34 -26.83
N GLU A 504 -15.47 4.20 -27.00
CA GLU A 504 -14.12 3.78 -27.42
C GLU A 504 -13.20 3.39 -26.26
N CYS A 505 -13.43 3.91 -25.03
CA CYS A 505 -12.59 3.60 -23.87
C CYS A 505 -12.97 2.28 -23.15
N GLU A 506 -14.14 1.72 -23.33
CA GLU A 506 -14.47 0.38 -22.79
C GLU A 506 -13.81 -0.76 -23.58
N LEU A 507 -13.21 -0.46 -24.74
CA LEU A 507 -12.50 -1.42 -25.59
C LEU A 507 -10.96 -1.37 -25.41
N GLU A 508 -10.42 -0.49 -24.55
CA GLU A 508 -8.97 -0.37 -24.28
C GLU A 508 -8.53 -0.98 -22.93
N LEU A 509 -9.26 -1.96 -22.40
CA LEU A 509 -8.84 -2.78 -21.26
C LEU A 509 -8.20 -4.08 -21.70
#